data_222b5ae2f895f3e9ff7d0b83e1910fcf
#
_entry.id   222b5ae2f895f3e9ff7d0b83e1910fcf
#
_cell.length_a   1.000
_cell.length_b   1.000
_cell.length_c   1.000
_cell.angle_alpha   90.00
_cell.angle_beta   90.00
_cell.angle_gamma   90.00
#
_symmetry.space_group_name_H-M   'P 1'
#
loop_
_entity.id
_entity.type
_entity.pdbx_description
1 polymer ?
#
loop_
_entity_poly.entity_id
_entity_poly.type
_entity_poly.pdbx_seq_one_letter_code
_entity_poly.pdbx_strand_id
1 'polypeptide(L)'
;MNPMMSEWMIRLSFAVTGLVHVLPLAGVFGRPLLERAYGGNLGEGYDLIILMQHRAFLFGLLAAACFVAVAVPGWRWAVGIAAMISMWGFVLIAALQAHGIPIAKVMWIDVVAALLLSFGLLMHFKSGNSN
;
A
#
# COMPACT_ATOMS: atom_id res chain seq x y z
N MET A 1 -25.58 -8.32 -7.14
CA MET A 1 -24.44 -7.95 -7.99
C MET A 1 -23.88 -9.22 -8.60
N ASN A 2 -23.42 -9.18 -9.86
CA ASN A 2 -22.87 -10.36 -10.51
C ASN A 2 -21.59 -10.85 -9.78
N PRO A 3 -21.51 -12.13 -9.35
CA PRO A 3 -20.34 -12.68 -8.64
C PRO A 3 -19.01 -12.47 -9.39
N MET A 4 -19.05 -12.55 -10.72
CA MET A 4 -17.88 -12.32 -11.57
C MET A 4 -17.37 -10.88 -11.45
N MET A 5 -18.27 -9.89 -11.37
CA MET A 5 -17.90 -8.47 -11.22
C MET A 5 -17.25 -8.22 -9.85
N SER A 6 -17.81 -8.81 -8.78
CA SER A 6 -17.23 -8.74 -7.44
C SER A 6 -15.80 -9.32 -7.40
N GLU A 7 -15.58 -10.45 -8.05
CA GLU A 7 -14.28 -11.11 -8.11
C GLU A 7 -13.24 -10.25 -8.87
N TRP A 8 -13.62 -9.64 -9.99
CA TRP A 8 -12.74 -8.72 -10.72
C TRP A 8 -12.40 -7.48 -9.91
N MET A 9 -13.35 -6.91 -9.20
CA MET A 9 -13.14 -5.71 -8.39
C MET A 9 -12.17 -5.96 -7.25
N ILE A 10 -12.31 -7.07 -6.52
CA ILE A 10 -11.39 -7.40 -5.44
C ILE A 10 -9.97 -7.68 -5.97
N ARG A 11 -9.83 -8.38 -7.10
CA ARG A 11 -8.53 -8.59 -7.73
C ARG A 11 -7.88 -7.29 -8.16
N LEU A 12 -8.64 -6.40 -8.79
CA LEU A 12 -8.15 -5.09 -9.22
C LEU A 12 -7.69 -4.25 -8.02
N SER A 13 -8.46 -4.23 -6.94
CA SER A 13 -8.10 -3.47 -5.74
C SER A 13 -6.79 -3.96 -5.11
N PHE A 14 -6.56 -5.28 -5.02
CA PHE A 14 -5.30 -5.83 -4.54
C PHE A 14 -4.14 -5.57 -5.51
N ALA A 15 -4.37 -5.67 -6.82
CA ALA A 15 -3.34 -5.37 -7.82
C ALA A 15 -2.89 -3.91 -7.74
N VAL A 16 -3.82 -2.96 -7.64
CA VAL A 16 -3.53 -1.53 -7.48
C VAL A 16 -2.79 -1.28 -6.16
N THR A 17 -3.27 -1.84 -5.05
CA THR A 17 -2.61 -1.72 -3.74
C THR A 17 -1.18 -2.27 -3.79
N GLY A 18 -0.98 -3.43 -4.40
CA GLY A 18 0.34 -4.01 -4.61
C GLY A 18 1.26 -3.10 -5.42
N LEU A 19 0.77 -2.53 -6.53
CA LEU A 19 1.55 -1.60 -7.36
C LEU A 19 1.96 -0.34 -6.59
N VAL A 20 1.06 0.24 -5.80
CA VAL A 20 1.36 1.40 -4.94
C VAL A 20 2.51 1.07 -3.98
N HIS A 21 2.51 -0.12 -3.37
CA HIS A 21 3.55 -0.55 -2.43
C HIS A 21 4.86 -1.00 -3.10
N VAL A 22 4.86 -1.32 -4.40
CA VAL A 22 6.10 -1.57 -5.16
C VAL A 22 6.90 -0.29 -5.39
N LEU A 23 6.25 0.87 -5.53
CA LEU A 23 6.94 2.12 -5.88
C LEU A 23 8.07 2.48 -4.90
N PRO A 24 7.89 2.41 -3.56
CA PRO A 24 8.96 2.69 -2.60
C PRO A 24 10.06 1.62 -2.57
N LEU A 25 9.82 0.41 -3.08
CA LEU A 25 10.75 -0.71 -2.99
C LEU A 25 12.10 -0.39 -3.65
N ALA A 26 12.13 0.43 -4.70
CA ALA A 26 13.36 0.90 -5.32
C ALA A 26 14.32 1.57 -4.32
N GLY A 27 13.80 2.15 -3.25
CA GLY A 27 14.59 2.76 -2.18
C GLY A 27 15.51 1.80 -1.43
N VAL A 28 15.28 0.48 -1.50
CA VAL A 28 16.18 -0.54 -0.94
C VAL A 28 17.59 -0.46 -1.54
N PHE A 29 17.69 -0.05 -2.81
CA PHE A 29 18.96 -0.01 -3.55
C PHE A 29 19.81 1.23 -3.25
N GLY A 30 19.44 2.07 -2.29
CA GLY A 30 20.29 3.11 -1.76
C GLY A 30 19.73 4.52 -1.77
N ARG A 31 20.52 5.43 -1.16
CA ARG A 31 20.16 6.84 -0.96
C ARG A 31 19.65 7.55 -2.22
N PRO A 32 20.25 7.45 -3.41
CA PRO A 32 19.78 8.21 -4.57
C PRO A 32 18.34 7.87 -4.98
N LEU A 33 17.93 6.60 -4.81
CA LEU A 33 16.58 6.17 -5.14
C LEU A 33 15.58 6.55 -4.04
N LEU A 34 16.01 6.55 -2.78
CA LEU A 34 15.21 7.09 -1.67
C LEU A 34 14.94 8.59 -1.87
N GLU A 35 15.96 9.38 -2.17
CA GLU A 35 15.83 10.82 -2.40
C GLU A 35 14.90 11.13 -3.58
N ARG A 36 14.95 10.34 -4.65
CA ARG A 36 14.00 10.45 -5.77
C ARG A 36 12.56 10.14 -5.35
N ALA A 37 12.37 9.07 -4.56
CA ALA A 37 11.04 8.64 -4.11
C ALA A 37 10.39 9.66 -3.16
N TYR A 38 11.18 10.28 -2.29
CA TYR A 38 10.70 11.22 -1.26
C TYR A 38 10.94 12.70 -1.59
N GLY A 39 11.51 13.01 -2.76
CA GLY A 39 11.54 14.37 -3.32
C GLY A 39 12.49 15.33 -2.62
N GLY A 40 13.60 14.87 -2.04
CA GLY A 40 14.53 15.77 -1.39
C GLY A 40 15.75 15.11 -0.77
N ASN A 41 16.60 15.94 -0.18
CA ASN A 41 17.77 15.51 0.58
C ASN A 41 17.32 14.93 1.93
N LEU A 42 17.60 13.65 2.17
CA LEU A 42 17.27 12.95 3.42
C LEU A 42 18.25 13.27 4.57
N GLY A 43 19.15 14.25 4.38
CA GLY A 43 20.19 14.58 5.36
C GLY A 43 21.34 13.58 5.36
N GLU A 44 22.32 13.76 6.27
CA GLU A 44 23.55 12.97 6.30
C GLU A 44 23.51 11.76 7.26
N GLY A 45 22.37 11.52 7.92
CA GLY A 45 22.23 10.44 8.90
C GLY A 45 22.19 9.04 8.27
N TYR A 46 23.24 8.22 8.52
CA TYR A 46 23.27 6.82 8.07
C TYR A 46 22.12 5.99 8.65
N ASP A 47 21.78 6.21 9.91
CA ASP A 47 20.71 5.48 10.60
C ASP A 47 19.35 5.73 9.92
N LEU A 48 19.09 6.98 9.50
CA LEU A 48 17.87 7.31 8.78
C LEU A 48 17.78 6.56 7.44
N ILE A 49 18.89 6.45 6.72
CA ILE A 49 18.94 5.71 5.44
C ILE A 49 18.63 4.23 5.68
N ILE A 50 19.19 3.61 6.71
CA ILE A 50 18.93 2.20 7.06
C ILE A 50 17.44 2.02 7.39
N LEU A 51 16.85 2.90 8.19
CA LEU A 51 15.42 2.84 8.53
C LEU A 51 14.53 2.99 7.30
N MET A 52 14.88 3.90 6.39
CA MET A 52 14.13 4.11 5.15
C MET A 52 14.26 2.93 4.17
N GLN A 53 15.44 2.31 4.07
CA GLN A 53 15.63 1.10 3.27
C GLN A 53 14.84 -0.08 3.86
N HIS A 54 14.86 -0.26 5.17
CA HIS A 54 14.06 -1.28 5.84
C HIS A 54 12.56 -1.07 5.60
N ARG A 55 12.07 0.16 5.70
CA ARG A 55 10.69 0.51 5.35
C ARG A 55 10.36 0.16 3.90
N ALA A 56 11.25 0.52 2.96
CA ALA A 56 11.07 0.19 1.55
C ALA A 56 10.98 -1.33 1.31
N PHE A 57 11.81 -2.11 2.01
CA PHE A 57 11.76 -3.58 1.98
C PHE A 57 10.42 -4.12 2.51
N LEU A 58 9.92 -3.60 3.63
CA LEU A 58 8.62 -3.99 4.19
C LEU A 58 7.46 -3.70 3.22
N PHE A 59 7.51 -2.58 2.51
CA PHE A 59 6.55 -2.29 1.45
C PHE A 59 6.63 -3.30 0.30
N GLY A 60 7.82 -3.74 -0.06
CA GLY A 60 7.98 -4.82 -1.04
C GLY A 60 7.35 -6.14 -0.60
N LEU A 61 7.49 -6.51 0.67
CA LEU A 61 6.82 -7.69 1.23
C LEU A 61 5.29 -7.56 1.18
N LEU A 62 4.77 -6.39 1.55
CA LEU A 62 3.33 -6.13 1.51
C LEU A 62 2.80 -6.15 0.07
N ALA A 63 3.55 -5.59 -0.89
CA ALA A 63 3.23 -5.67 -2.31
C ALA A 63 3.15 -7.11 -2.80
N ALA A 64 4.14 -7.94 -2.45
CA ALA A 64 4.14 -9.37 -2.79
C ALA A 64 2.92 -10.09 -2.20
N ALA A 65 2.58 -9.82 -0.93
CA ALA A 65 1.39 -10.37 -0.29
C ALA A 65 0.09 -9.93 -1.01
N CYS A 66 -0.01 -8.67 -1.43
CA CYS A 66 -1.14 -8.18 -2.22
C CYS A 66 -1.27 -8.94 -3.56
N PHE A 67 -0.16 -9.17 -4.28
CA PHE A 67 -0.20 -9.95 -5.53
C PHE A 67 -0.57 -11.42 -5.30
N VAL A 68 -0.15 -12.02 -4.18
CA VAL A 68 -0.63 -13.36 -3.78
C VAL A 68 -2.14 -13.32 -3.53
N ALA A 69 -2.68 -12.29 -2.86
CA ALA A 69 -4.11 -12.17 -2.59
C ALA A 69 -4.96 -11.99 -3.86
N VAL A 70 -4.38 -11.46 -4.96
CA VAL A 70 -5.04 -11.45 -6.28
C VAL A 70 -5.37 -12.87 -6.75
N ALA A 71 -4.42 -13.81 -6.58
CA ALA A 71 -4.54 -15.18 -7.07
C ALA A 71 -5.16 -16.15 -6.05
N VAL A 72 -4.93 -15.93 -4.74
CA VAL A 72 -5.31 -16.84 -3.67
C VAL A 72 -6.36 -16.19 -2.75
N PRO A 73 -7.66 -16.53 -2.91
CA PRO A 73 -8.75 -15.92 -2.13
C PRO A 73 -8.60 -16.02 -0.62
N GLY A 74 -8.04 -17.12 -0.11
CA GLY A 74 -7.86 -17.35 1.32
C GLY A 74 -6.93 -16.33 2.02
N TRP A 75 -6.11 -15.58 1.27
CA TRP A 75 -5.21 -14.56 1.80
C TRP A 75 -5.83 -13.16 1.86
N ARG A 76 -6.96 -12.94 1.18
CA ARG A 76 -7.54 -11.61 0.97
C ARG A 76 -7.83 -10.86 2.27
N TRP A 77 -8.41 -11.53 3.26
CA TRP A 77 -8.74 -10.88 4.53
C TRP A 77 -7.50 -10.48 5.31
N ALA A 78 -6.57 -11.40 5.52
CA ALA A 78 -5.36 -11.12 6.30
C ALA A 78 -4.51 -10.02 5.63
N VAL A 79 -4.27 -10.15 4.31
CA VAL A 79 -3.50 -9.15 3.55
C VAL A 79 -4.25 -7.83 3.44
N GLY A 80 -5.56 -7.86 3.23
CA GLY A 80 -6.39 -6.66 3.15
C GLY A 80 -6.35 -5.85 4.44
N ILE A 81 -6.49 -6.50 5.59
CA ILE A 81 -6.38 -5.85 6.91
C ILE A 81 -4.97 -5.26 7.10
N ALA A 82 -3.91 -6.02 6.80
CA ALA A 82 -2.54 -5.54 6.92
C ALA A 82 -2.28 -4.32 6.03
N ALA A 83 -2.73 -4.34 4.77
CA ALA A 83 -2.60 -3.22 3.85
C ALA A 83 -3.39 -1.99 4.31
N MET A 84 -4.61 -2.18 4.81
CA MET A 84 -5.43 -1.10 5.37
C MET A 84 -4.78 -0.44 6.58
N ILE A 85 -4.23 -1.23 7.51
CA ILE A 85 -3.50 -0.71 8.68
C ILE A 85 -2.26 0.07 8.22
N SER A 86 -1.51 -0.43 7.23
CA SER A 86 -0.34 0.25 6.68
C SER A 86 -0.70 1.60 6.08
N MET A 87 -1.70 1.65 5.18
CA MET A 87 -2.10 2.88 4.48
C MET A 87 -2.72 3.90 5.44
N TRP A 88 -3.71 3.51 6.25
CA TRP A 88 -4.35 4.43 7.19
C TRP A 88 -3.42 4.87 8.32
N GLY A 89 -2.52 3.99 8.77
CA GLY A 89 -1.48 4.35 9.73
C GLY A 89 -0.56 5.44 9.19
N PHE A 90 -0.12 5.33 7.93
CA PHE A 90 0.68 6.38 7.29
C PHE A 90 -0.11 7.68 7.11
N VAL A 91 -1.36 7.60 6.63
CA VAL A 91 -2.24 8.77 6.47
C VAL A 91 -2.42 9.50 7.80
N LEU A 92 -2.68 8.76 8.88
CA LEU A 92 -2.84 9.34 10.21
C LEU A 92 -1.57 10.04 10.70
N ILE A 93 -0.41 9.39 10.57
CA ILE A 93 0.88 9.97 10.96
C ILE A 93 1.16 11.24 10.15
N ALA A 94 0.94 11.21 8.84
CA ALA A 94 1.15 12.36 7.98
C ALA A 94 0.19 13.50 8.30
N ALA A 95 -1.09 13.22 8.57
CA ALA A 95 -2.09 14.23 8.91
C ALA A 95 -1.82 14.94 10.25
N LEU A 96 -1.17 14.27 11.19
CA LEU A 96 -0.84 14.83 12.51
C LEU A 96 0.47 15.63 12.54
N GLN A 97 1.23 15.66 11.46
CA GLN A 97 2.53 16.32 11.41
C GLN A 97 2.62 17.30 10.24
N ALA A 98 3.44 18.34 10.41
CA ALA A 98 3.79 19.22 9.29
C ALA A 98 4.61 18.41 8.25
N HIS A 99 4.19 18.46 7.00
CA HIS A 99 4.83 17.71 5.92
C HIS A 99 4.87 18.49 4.60
N GLY A 100 5.84 18.18 3.76
CA GLY A 100 6.00 18.77 2.44
C GLY A 100 5.14 18.10 1.36
N ILE A 101 5.17 18.68 0.16
CA ILE A 101 4.44 18.20 -1.02
C ILE A 101 4.69 16.71 -1.34
N PRO A 102 5.93 16.18 -1.25
CA PRO A 102 6.16 14.76 -1.56
C PRO A 102 5.38 13.82 -0.65
N ILE A 103 5.35 14.10 0.66
CA ILE A 103 4.59 13.29 1.63
C ILE A 103 3.09 13.43 1.38
N ALA A 104 2.60 14.65 1.09
CA ALA A 104 1.20 14.87 0.75
C ALA A 104 0.77 14.04 -0.47
N LYS A 105 1.60 13.94 -1.51
CA LYS A 105 1.31 13.11 -2.68
C LYS A 105 1.16 11.63 -2.31
N VAL A 106 2.09 11.09 -1.53
CA VAL A 106 2.03 9.69 -1.08
C VAL A 106 0.79 9.46 -0.23
N MET A 107 0.49 10.38 0.70
CA MET A 107 -0.70 10.32 1.55
C MET A 107 -2.00 10.20 0.72
N TRP A 108 -2.17 11.03 -0.31
CA TRP A 108 -3.35 10.97 -1.17
C TRP A 108 -3.41 9.70 -2.01
N ILE A 109 -2.27 9.18 -2.49
CA ILE A 109 -2.21 7.88 -3.18
C ILE A 109 -2.69 6.77 -2.23
N ASP A 110 -2.23 6.76 -0.98
CA ASP A 110 -2.64 5.77 0.02
C ASP A 110 -4.13 5.89 0.37
N VAL A 111 -4.68 7.10 0.48
CA VAL A 111 -6.12 7.31 0.69
C VAL A 111 -6.93 6.70 -0.45
N VAL A 112 -6.57 6.98 -1.70
CA VAL A 112 -7.28 6.43 -2.86
C VAL A 112 -7.17 4.91 -2.92
N ALA A 113 -5.97 4.35 -2.69
CA ALA A 113 -5.76 2.91 -2.67
C ALA A 113 -6.54 2.23 -1.53
N ALA A 114 -6.56 2.84 -0.34
CA ALA A 114 -7.31 2.33 0.81
C ALA A 114 -8.83 2.33 0.56
N LEU A 115 -9.36 3.39 -0.04
CA LEU A 115 -10.78 3.45 -0.40
C LEU A 115 -11.14 2.38 -1.46
N LEU A 116 -10.30 2.20 -2.46
CA LEU A 116 -10.49 1.18 -3.50
C LEU A 116 -10.44 -0.23 -2.89
N LEU A 117 -9.47 -0.51 -2.01
CA LEU A 117 -9.36 -1.80 -1.33
C LEU A 117 -10.55 -2.05 -0.39
N SER A 118 -10.99 -1.04 0.37
CA SER A 118 -12.17 -1.13 1.23
C SER A 118 -13.40 -1.50 0.42
N PHE A 119 -13.61 -0.85 -0.71
CA PHE A 119 -14.73 -1.12 -1.60
C PHE A 119 -14.66 -2.54 -2.16
N GLY A 120 -13.48 -3.00 -2.62
CA GLY A 120 -13.27 -4.37 -3.09
C GLY A 120 -13.58 -5.42 -2.03
N LEU A 121 -13.12 -5.22 -0.79
CA LEU A 121 -13.38 -6.12 0.35
C LEU A 121 -14.86 -6.16 0.71
N LEU A 122 -15.54 -5.02 0.75
CA LEU A 122 -16.99 -4.95 1.02
C LEU A 122 -17.80 -5.71 -0.03
N MET A 123 -17.45 -5.55 -1.30
CA MET A 123 -18.13 -6.25 -2.41
C MET A 123 -17.89 -7.75 -2.35
N HIS A 124 -16.67 -8.17 -2.02
CA HIS A 124 -16.33 -9.56 -1.84
C HIS A 124 -17.10 -10.21 -0.66
N PHE A 125 -17.22 -9.49 0.46
CA PHE A 125 -17.97 -9.94 1.62
C PHE A 125 -19.46 -10.15 1.30
N LYS A 126 -20.10 -9.17 0.64
CA LYS A 126 -21.50 -9.26 0.25
C LYS A 126 -21.78 -10.42 -0.71
N SER A 127 -20.86 -10.69 -1.64
CA SER A 127 -21.00 -11.80 -2.59
C SER A 127 -20.86 -13.16 -1.92
N GLY A 128 -20.01 -13.30 -0.91
CA GLY A 128 -19.84 -14.54 -0.15
C GLY A 128 -21.01 -14.90 0.76
N ASN A 129 -21.77 -13.89 1.23
CA ASN A 129 -22.91 -14.08 2.13
C ASN A 129 -24.26 -14.27 1.38
N SER A 130 -24.28 -14.24 0.06
CA SER A 130 -25.49 -14.40 -0.75
C SER A 130 -25.69 -15.81 -1.32
N ASN A 131 -24.86 -16.74 -0.91
CA ASN A 131 -24.99 -18.19 -1.17
C ASN A 131 -25.27 -18.93 0.11
#